data_0ad3aa8dc3e5c6c4fa5af37e9e90b95f
#
_entry.id   0ad3aa8dc3e5c6c4fa5af37e9e90b95f
#
_cell.length_a   1.000
_cell.length_b   1.000
_cell.length_c   1.000
_cell.angle_alpha   90.00
_cell.angle_beta   90.00
_cell.angle_gamma   90.00
#
_symmetry.space_group_name_H-M   'P 1'
#
loop_
_entity.id
_entity.type
_entity.pdbx_description
1 polymer ?
#
loop_
_entity_poly.entity_id
_entity_poly.type
_entity_poly.pdbx_seq_one_letter_code
_entity_poly.pdbx_strand_id
1 'polypeptide(L)'
;MGEATLRKEGNAAVIVTYGAVQHAALEAVADLDVAVLDLRTLWPLDDAALEALAKRTHRVLVLTEASRTYGPGAELAARIQEACFPWLDAPVMRLGGADTPVPASPPLEAAWLPGAPTLRAAVDRLLAW
;
A
#
# COMPACT_ATOMS: atom_id res chain seq x y z
N MET A 1 12.43 16.26 2.53
CA MET A 1 11.28 15.82 3.35
C MET A 1 10.02 16.00 2.52
N GLY A 2 9.09 15.06 2.53
CA GLY A 2 7.89 15.10 1.68
C GLY A 2 8.10 14.63 0.23
N GLU A 3 9.14 13.87 -0.03
CA GLU A 3 9.38 13.22 -1.32
C GLU A 3 9.29 11.71 -1.15
N ALA A 4 8.40 11.09 -1.91
CA ALA A 4 8.26 9.64 -1.98
C ALA A 4 9.38 9.02 -2.83
N THR A 5 9.62 7.74 -2.65
CA THR A 5 10.62 6.99 -3.41
C THR A 5 9.99 5.79 -4.09
N LEU A 6 10.11 5.72 -5.40
CA LEU A 6 9.70 4.53 -6.16
C LEU A 6 10.75 3.42 -5.95
N ARG A 7 10.36 2.39 -5.21
CA ARG A 7 11.24 1.26 -4.84
C ARG A 7 11.29 0.19 -5.91
N LYS A 8 10.22 0.04 -6.66
CA LYS A 8 10.08 -0.91 -7.75
C LYS A 8 9.16 -0.33 -8.82
N GLU A 9 9.55 -0.45 -10.07
CA GLU A 9 8.71 -0.11 -11.22
C GLU A 9 7.64 -1.17 -11.47
N GLY A 10 6.54 -0.75 -12.07
CA GLY A 10 5.44 -1.60 -12.51
C GLY A 10 4.28 -0.78 -13.05
N ASN A 11 3.46 -1.39 -13.89
CA ASN A 11 2.37 -0.70 -14.58
C ASN A 11 0.98 -1.32 -14.33
N ALA A 12 0.91 -2.56 -13.85
CA ALA A 12 -0.38 -3.25 -13.66
C ALA A 12 -1.12 -2.82 -12.38
N ALA A 13 -0.37 -2.43 -11.35
CA ALA A 13 -0.88 -1.89 -10.09
C ALA A 13 0.24 -1.15 -9.35
N VAL A 14 -0.11 -0.42 -8.29
CA VAL A 14 0.85 0.16 -7.34
C VAL A 14 0.51 -0.22 -5.90
N ILE A 15 1.52 -0.61 -5.13
CA ILE A 15 1.46 -0.68 -3.67
C ILE A 15 2.02 0.62 -3.12
N VAL A 16 1.19 1.37 -2.41
CA VAL A 16 1.56 2.58 -1.69
C VAL A 16 1.81 2.22 -0.22
N THR A 17 3.00 2.48 0.28
CA THR A 17 3.41 2.04 1.60
C THR A 17 4.39 3.01 2.26
N TYR A 18 4.73 2.75 3.51
CA TYR A 18 5.80 3.41 4.28
C TYR A 18 6.30 2.47 5.37
N GLY A 19 7.50 2.74 5.90
CA GLY A 19 8.07 1.98 7.01
C GLY A 19 8.57 0.59 6.60
N ALA A 20 8.65 -0.33 7.56
CA ALA A 20 9.29 -1.63 7.35
C ALA A 20 8.47 -2.59 6.48
N VAL A 21 7.15 -2.43 6.41
CA VAL A 21 6.30 -3.33 5.59
C VAL A 21 6.57 -3.22 4.08
N GLN A 22 7.31 -2.19 3.63
CA GLN A 22 7.77 -2.11 2.24
C GLN A 22 8.60 -3.33 1.82
N HIS A 23 9.35 -3.95 2.76
CA HIS A 23 10.15 -5.13 2.45
C HIS A 23 9.26 -6.34 2.11
N ALA A 24 8.17 -6.53 2.86
CA ALA A 24 7.18 -7.54 2.53
C ALA A 24 6.47 -7.26 1.19
N ALA A 25 6.24 -5.98 0.86
CA ALA A 25 5.70 -5.59 -0.43
C ALA A 25 6.63 -5.96 -1.59
N LEU A 26 7.91 -5.61 -1.49
CA LEU A 26 8.91 -5.92 -2.51
C LEU A 26 9.06 -7.43 -2.73
N GLU A 27 9.05 -8.23 -1.65
CA GLU A 27 9.08 -9.68 -1.73
C GLU A 27 7.82 -10.25 -2.42
N ALA A 28 6.64 -9.78 -1.99
CA ALA A 28 5.37 -10.31 -2.48
C ALA A 28 5.14 -10.09 -3.98
N VAL A 29 5.70 -9.02 -4.56
CA VAL A 29 5.49 -8.65 -5.96
C VAL A 29 6.76 -8.68 -6.81
N ALA A 30 7.80 -9.39 -6.36
CA ALA A 30 9.11 -9.44 -7.04
C ALA A 30 8.99 -9.92 -8.51
N ASP A 31 8.08 -10.84 -8.78
CA ASP A 31 7.80 -11.45 -10.10
C ASP A 31 6.62 -10.79 -10.86
N LEU A 32 6.02 -9.72 -10.34
CA LEU A 32 4.85 -9.07 -10.92
C LEU A 32 5.18 -7.69 -11.49
N ASP A 33 4.40 -7.24 -12.48
CA ASP A 33 4.44 -5.87 -13.02
C ASP A 33 3.69 -4.88 -12.09
N VAL A 34 4.06 -4.89 -10.81
CA VAL A 34 3.47 -4.06 -9.76
C VAL A 34 4.51 -3.12 -9.20
N ALA A 35 4.19 -1.83 -9.18
CA ALA A 35 5.04 -0.80 -8.61
C ALA A 35 4.96 -0.81 -7.07
N VAL A 36 6.05 -0.39 -6.42
CA VAL A 36 6.07 -0.16 -4.96
C VAL A 36 6.56 1.26 -4.70
N LEU A 37 5.69 2.09 -4.16
CA LEU A 37 5.95 3.48 -3.76
C LEU A 37 6.10 3.56 -2.24
N ASP A 38 7.28 3.94 -1.78
CA ASP A 38 7.55 4.28 -0.39
C ASP A 38 7.32 5.77 -0.18
N LEU A 39 6.30 6.12 0.61
CA LEU A 39 5.96 7.51 0.92
C LEU A 39 7.02 8.23 1.75
N ARG A 40 7.81 7.50 2.55
CA ARG A 40 8.83 7.97 3.49
C ARG A 40 8.31 8.91 4.58
N THR A 41 7.36 9.77 4.27
CA THR A 41 6.70 10.67 5.21
C THR A 41 5.20 10.69 4.97
N LEU A 42 4.42 10.77 6.06
CA LEU A 42 2.97 10.94 6.00
C LEU A 42 2.57 12.43 6.02
N TRP A 43 3.47 13.28 6.54
CA TRP A 43 3.29 14.72 6.54
C TRP A 43 4.66 15.47 6.45
N PRO A 44 4.88 16.34 5.46
CA PRO A 44 4.02 16.51 4.28
C PRO A 44 4.00 15.25 3.39
N LEU A 45 2.85 14.99 2.74
CA LEU A 45 2.68 13.88 1.80
C LEU A 45 3.09 14.32 0.39
N ASP A 46 3.70 13.43 -0.37
CA ASP A 46 3.98 13.61 -1.79
C ASP A 46 2.75 13.26 -2.63
N ASP A 47 1.75 14.13 -2.60
CA ASP A 47 0.51 13.93 -3.35
C ASP A 47 0.76 13.81 -4.86
N ALA A 48 1.76 14.53 -5.39
CA ALA A 48 2.09 14.49 -6.81
C ALA A 48 2.59 13.11 -7.28
N ALA A 49 3.51 12.50 -6.53
CA ALA A 49 4.01 11.15 -6.83
C ALA A 49 2.92 10.09 -6.66
N LEU A 50 2.09 10.23 -5.63
CA LEU A 50 0.97 9.35 -5.33
C LEU A 50 -0.05 9.34 -6.47
N GLU A 51 -0.51 10.52 -6.89
CA GLU A 51 -1.47 10.67 -7.97
C GLU A 51 -0.90 10.21 -9.32
N ALA A 52 0.34 10.55 -9.63
CA ALA A 52 0.97 10.16 -10.89
C ALA A 52 1.00 8.64 -11.06
N LEU A 53 1.37 7.90 -10.00
CA LEU A 53 1.38 6.44 -10.02
C LEU A 53 -0.02 5.82 -10.03
N ALA A 54 -0.96 6.33 -9.24
CA ALA A 54 -2.32 5.86 -9.24
C ALA A 54 -2.99 6.03 -10.62
N LYS A 55 -2.78 7.17 -11.27
CA LYS A 55 -3.29 7.45 -12.62
C LYS A 55 -2.63 6.61 -13.70
N ARG A 56 -1.37 6.22 -13.51
CA ARG A 56 -0.62 5.38 -14.46
C ARG A 56 -1.01 3.90 -14.36
N THR A 57 -1.20 3.40 -13.13
CA THR A 57 -1.40 1.98 -12.87
C THR A 57 -2.87 1.57 -12.78
N HIS A 58 -3.78 2.51 -12.55
CA HIS A 58 -5.24 2.34 -12.46
C HIS A 58 -5.71 1.43 -11.31
N ARG A 59 -4.80 0.78 -10.56
CA ARG A 59 -5.09 -0.13 -9.46
C ARG A 59 -4.16 0.16 -8.29
N VAL A 60 -4.74 0.41 -7.11
CA VAL A 60 -3.97 0.85 -5.94
C VAL A 60 -4.27 -0.03 -4.72
N LEU A 61 -3.21 -0.50 -4.07
CA LEU A 61 -3.24 -1.13 -2.76
C LEU A 61 -2.46 -0.26 -1.77
N VAL A 62 -3.11 0.20 -0.72
CA VAL A 62 -2.45 0.90 0.40
C VAL A 62 -2.07 -0.12 1.46
N LEU A 63 -0.79 -0.20 1.79
CA LEU A 63 -0.23 -1.11 2.77
C LEU A 63 0.40 -0.31 3.92
N THR A 64 -0.02 -0.56 5.15
CA THR A 64 0.47 0.13 6.34
C THR A 64 0.79 -0.82 7.50
N GLU A 65 1.66 -0.38 8.40
CA GLU A 65 1.94 -1.06 9.67
C GLU A 65 0.87 -0.78 10.74
N ALA A 66 0.13 0.31 10.59
CA ALA A 66 -0.95 0.68 11.51
C ALA A 66 -2.17 -0.22 11.34
N SER A 67 -3.05 -0.24 12.34
CA SER A 67 -4.34 -0.92 12.23
C SER A 67 -5.10 -0.50 10.98
N ARG A 68 -5.77 -1.44 10.35
CA ARG A 68 -6.52 -1.17 9.11
C ARG A 68 -7.65 -0.19 9.32
N THR A 69 -8.36 -0.29 10.45
CA THR A 69 -9.47 0.58 10.81
C THR A 69 -8.97 1.85 11.48
N TYR A 70 -9.39 3.01 10.98
CA TYR A 70 -8.96 4.35 11.43
C TYR A 70 -7.45 4.63 11.36
N GLY A 71 -6.67 3.76 10.71
CA GLY A 71 -5.24 4.01 10.50
C GLY A 71 -4.96 4.97 9.34
N PRO A 72 -3.70 5.39 9.16
CA PRO A 72 -3.30 6.30 8.06
C PRO A 72 -3.65 5.76 6.67
N GLY A 73 -3.76 4.45 6.51
CA GLY A 73 -4.17 3.82 5.26
C GLY A 73 -5.59 4.20 4.83
N ALA A 74 -6.47 4.53 5.76
CA ALA A 74 -7.82 5.00 5.45
C ALA A 74 -7.81 6.40 4.83
N GLU A 75 -6.99 7.30 5.39
CA GLU A 75 -6.78 8.65 4.85
C GLU A 75 -6.14 8.60 3.45
N LEU A 76 -5.08 7.81 3.29
CA LEU A 76 -4.42 7.63 1.99
C LEU A 76 -5.38 7.12 0.93
N ALA A 77 -6.19 6.11 1.26
CA ALA A 77 -7.18 5.56 0.34
C ALA A 77 -8.26 6.58 -0.04
N ALA A 78 -8.74 7.40 0.92
CA ALA A 78 -9.70 8.46 0.66
C ALA A 78 -9.12 9.52 -0.30
N ARG A 79 -7.90 10.00 -0.06
CA ARG A 79 -7.22 10.97 -0.94
C ARG A 79 -7.04 10.44 -2.35
N ILE A 80 -6.57 9.20 -2.50
CA ILE A 80 -6.41 8.57 -3.82
C ILE A 80 -7.76 8.46 -4.52
N GLN A 81 -8.79 8.02 -3.80
CA GLN A 81 -10.14 7.87 -4.35
C GLN A 81 -10.70 9.22 -4.82
N GLU A 82 -10.55 10.28 -4.05
CA GLU A 82 -11.01 11.63 -4.42
C GLU A 82 -10.26 12.20 -5.60
N ALA A 83 -8.91 12.10 -5.60
CA ALA A 83 -8.06 12.70 -6.62
C ALA A 83 -7.99 11.91 -7.93
N CYS A 84 -8.13 10.57 -7.86
CA CYS A 84 -7.85 9.67 -8.97
C CYS A 84 -9.06 8.85 -9.45
N PHE A 85 -10.24 9.03 -8.90
CA PHE A 85 -11.43 8.23 -9.24
C PHE A 85 -11.65 7.99 -10.74
N PRO A 86 -11.56 9.00 -11.64
CA PRO A 86 -11.79 8.78 -13.06
C PRO A 86 -10.76 7.86 -13.75
N TRP A 87 -9.61 7.60 -13.11
CA TRP A 87 -8.53 6.76 -13.65
C TRP A 87 -8.49 5.36 -13.04
N LEU A 88 -9.29 5.09 -11.99
CA LEU A 88 -9.24 3.81 -11.27
C LEU A 88 -10.09 2.74 -11.97
N ASP A 89 -9.51 1.56 -12.17
CA ASP A 89 -10.19 0.36 -12.68
C ASP A 89 -10.76 -0.51 -11.55
N ALA A 90 -10.35 -0.24 -10.30
CA ALA A 90 -10.72 -1.00 -9.12
C ALA A 90 -10.90 -0.08 -7.91
N PRO A 91 -11.66 -0.49 -6.88
CA PRO A 91 -11.65 0.19 -5.60
C PRO A 91 -10.23 0.25 -5.02
N VAL A 92 -9.87 1.36 -4.37
CA VAL A 92 -8.60 1.42 -3.63
C VAL A 92 -8.65 0.43 -2.48
N MET A 93 -7.80 -0.60 -2.54
CA MET A 93 -7.73 -1.64 -1.50
C MET A 93 -6.80 -1.21 -0.37
N ARG A 94 -7.06 -1.71 0.84
CA ARG A 94 -6.24 -1.43 2.02
C ARG A 94 -5.85 -2.73 2.74
N LEU A 95 -4.57 -2.81 3.13
CA LEU A 95 -4.05 -3.77 4.10
C LEU A 95 -3.37 -3.02 5.24
N GLY A 96 -3.51 -3.53 6.43
CA GLY A 96 -2.89 -3.00 7.64
C GLY A 96 -2.88 -4.05 8.74
N GLY A 97 -2.33 -3.72 9.88
CA GLY A 97 -2.37 -4.56 11.06
C GLY A 97 -3.80 -4.87 11.50
N ALA A 98 -3.96 -5.95 12.25
CA ALA A 98 -5.26 -6.34 12.79
C ALA A 98 -5.82 -5.27 13.74
N ASP A 99 -7.16 -5.23 13.85
CA ASP A 99 -7.84 -4.25 14.73
C ASP A 99 -7.82 -4.70 16.21
N THR A 100 -6.64 -4.97 16.71
CA THR A 100 -6.34 -5.38 18.08
C THR A 100 -5.11 -4.62 18.56
N PRO A 101 -4.85 -4.53 19.87
CA PRO A 101 -3.61 -3.94 20.39
C PRO A 101 -2.38 -4.61 19.76
N VAL A 102 -1.35 -3.80 19.50
CA VAL A 102 -0.08 -4.31 18.93
C VAL A 102 0.56 -5.27 19.91
N PRO A 103 0.83 -6.52 19.53
CA PRO A 103 1.45 -7.48 20.42
C PRO A 103 2.91 -7.14 20.71
N ALA A 104 3.38 -7.45 21.92
CA ALA A 104 4.76 -7.22 22.31
C ALA A 104 5.69 -8.39 21.98
N SER A 105 5.18 -9.57 21.64
CA SER A 105 6.02 -10.73 21.33
C SER A 105 6.22 -10.89 19.81
N PRO A 106 7.45 -11.20 19.36
CA PRO A 106 7.73 -11.32 17.91
C PRO A 106 6.82 -12.27 17.13
N PRO A 107 6.44 -13.47 17.63
CA PRO A 107 5.53 -14.35 16.90
C PRO A 107 4.13 -13.77 16.72
N LEU A 108 3.62 -13.06 17.73
CA LEU A 108 2.31 -12.43 17.66
C LEU A 108 2.33 -11.18 16.80
N GLU A 109 3.42 -10.40 16.83
CA GLU A 109 3.61 -9.25 15.95
C GLU A 109 3.66 -9.67 14.47
N ALA A 110 4.38 -10.76 14.18
CA ALA A 110 4.43 -11.32 12.84
C ALA A 110 3.06 -11.80 12.33
N ALA A 111 2.20 -12.30 13.23
CA ALA A 111 0.83 -12.68 12.90
C ALA A 111 -0.11 -11.46 12.79
N TRP A 112 0.23 -10.35 13.45
CA TRP A 112 -0.54 -9.12 13.46
C TRP A 112 -0.35 -8.29 12.17
N LEU A 113 0.89 -8.24 11.65
CA LEU A 113 1.23 -7.54 10.42
C LEU A 113 0.86 -8.36 9.17
N PRO A 114 0.43 -7.69 8.07
CA PRO A 114 0.24 -8.40 6.79
C PRO A 114 1.60 -8.86 6.24
N GLY A 115 1.82 -10.16 6.24
CA GLY A 115 3.01 -10.78 5.64
C GLY A 115 2.91 -10.92 4.12
N ALA A 116 4.02 -11.30 3.48
CA ALA A 116 4.11 -11.45 2.02
C ALA A 116 3.02 -12.36 1.41
N PRO A 117 2.63 -13.51 2.00
CA PRO A 117 1.54 -14.33 1.45
C PRO A 117 0.18 -13.63 1.46
N THR A 118 -0.16 -12.94 2.53
CA THR A 118 -1.43 -12.18 2.65
C THR A 118 -1.45 -11.02 1.65
N LEU A 119 -0.32 -10.34 1.52
CA LEU A 119 -0.15 -9.25 0.58
C LEU A 119 -0.25 -9.74 -0.87
N ARG A 120 0.38 -10.88 -1.20
CA ARG A 120 0.28 -11.48 -2.53
C ARG A 120 -1.16 -11.82 -2.89
N ALA A 121 -1.90 -12.44 -1.99
CA ALA A 121 -3.31 -12.74 -2.21
C ALA A 121 -4.17 -11.49 -2.42
N ALA A 122 -3.86 -10.38 -1.74
CA ALA A 122 -4.55 -9.11 -1.95
C ALA A 122 -4.21 -8.50 -3.32
N VAL A 123 -2.96 -8.56 -3.75
CA VAL A 123 -2.52 -8.09 -5.08
C VAL A 123 -3.19 -8.92 -6.18
N ASP A 124 -3.22 -10.25 -6.05
CA ASP A 124 -3.87 -11.11 -7.02
C ASP A 124 -5.36 -10.77 -7.17
N ARG A 125 -6.06 -10.48 -6.06
CA ARG A 125 -7.46 -10.00 -6.11
C ARG A 125 -7.59 -8.63 -6.78
N LEU A 126 -6.65 -7.72 -6.53
CA LEU A 126 -6.66 -6.40 -7.14
C LEU A 126 -6.45 -6.48 -8.67
N LEU A 127 -5.55 -7.34 -9.10
CA LEU A 127 -5.26 -7.55 -10.53
C LEU A 127 -6.40 -8.26 -11.28
N ALA A 128 -7.29 -8.94 -10.56
CA ALA A 128 -8.46 -9.62 -11.12
C ALA A 128 -9.65 -8.68 -11.44
N TRP A 129 -9.58 -7.42 -11.03
CA TRP A 129 -10.55 -6.40 -11.42
C TRP A 129 -10.35 -6.01 -12.88
#